data_1258880822999c6122342d17cebc43f8
#
_entry.id   1258880822999c6122342d17cebc43f8
#
_cell.length_a   1.000
_cell.length_b   1.000
_cell.length_c   1.000
_cell.angle_alpha   90.00
_cell.angle_beta   90.00
_cell.angle_gamma   90.00
#
_symmetry.space_group_name_H-M   'P 1'
#
loop_
_entity.id
_entity.type
_entity.pdbx_description
1 polymer ?
#
loop_
_entity_poly.entity_id
_entity_poly.type
_entity_poly.pdbx_seq_one_letter_code
_entity_poly.pdbx_strand_id
1 'polypeptide(L)'
;MSLRLAGILLGFIAVLILLDALTLYIAITRGPIPAYVELGAPTAFRNLYVHVQIGIATYILFTIAFIAAIGYLVSRRRVFERFAHAFIVAGLLYGIAAWITGSVWAGESWGGYWTWDPRQTGILFMVLVYAVYFVLRRSVRDPDVAPRISMVYAVAAYVTIPLSFILPYIMPSLHPTVSETRAFVGAPVVIALFPIRMLLVITISALLALTLYLRLIGRDIPRYVILPPLILVLVSLIPLASIAIAMTKQTVNLVEGASVEFTGVVVDAKLLSETGGVYTFSLDVRSGGRTFNVRYTGEPPINPVKVIVDGREVLSLLSNIVTIKGRVSGGLIEASSIDVITHWSVPFNALVYALTILTLAYITWRLKP
;
A
#
# COMPACT_ATOMS: atom_id res chain seq x y z
N MET A 1 -20.33 -14.21 24.03
CA MET A 1 -20.88 -13.23 23.08
C MET A 1 -22.09 -13.90 22.43
N SER A 2 -23.27 -13.29 22.44
CA SER A 2 -24.43 -13.87 21.76
C SER A 2 -24.17 -13.91 20.24
N LEU A 3 -24.80 -14.89 19.54
CA LEU A 3 -24.73 -14.97 18.05
C LEU A 3 -25.13 -13.64 17.39
N ARG A 4 -26.05 -12.90 17.98
CA ARG A 4 -26.46 -11.56 17.53
C ARG A 4 -25.30 -10.54 17.58
N LEU A 5 -24.52 -10.53 18.66
CA LEU A 5 -23.40 -9.56 18.79
C LEU A 5 -22.25 -9.89 17.83
N ALA A 6 -21.97 -11.18 17.60
CA ALA A 6 -21.00 -11.59 16.58
C ALA A 6 -21.44 -11.17 15.17
N GLY A 7 -22.73 -11.33 14.86
CA GLY A 7 -23.29 -10.90 13.57
C GLY A 7 -23.20 -9.39 13.37
N ILE A 8 -23.49 -8.58 14.42
CA ILE A 8 -23.38 -7.13 14.37
C ILE A 8 -21.93 -6.70 14.12
N LEU A 9 -20.97 -7.27 14.87
CA LEU A 9 -19.53 -6.94 14.69
C LEU A 9 -19.07 -7.26 13.27
N LEU A 10 -19.41 -8.43 12.74
CA LEU A 10 -19.02 -8.83 11.39
C LEU A 10 -19.70 -8.02 10.31
N GLY A 11 -20.97 -7.66 10.50
CA GLY A 11 -21.68 -6.73 9.61
C GLY A 11 -21.02 -5.36 9.59
N PHE A 12 -20.61 -4.85 10.74
CA PHE A 12 -19.88 -3.58 10.84
C PHE A 12 -18.52 -3.64 10.13
N ILE A 13 -17.74 -4.71 10.35
CA ILE A 13 -16.47 -4.94 9.65
C ILE A 13 -16.69 -5.00 8.12
N ALA A 14 -17.75 -5.68 7.66
CA ALA A 14 -18.06 -5.76 6.25
C ALA A 14 -18.34 -4.38 5.63
N VAL A 15 -19.13 -3.54 6.29
CA VAL A 15 -19.40 -2.18 5.85
C VAL A 15 -18.11 -1.36 5.78
N LEU A 16 -17.25 -1.44 6.81
CA LEU A 16 -15.97 -0.72 6.81
C LEU A 16 -15.07 -1.18 5.66
N ILE A 17 -15.00 -2.48 5.38
CA ILE A 17 -14.20 -3.03 4.27
C ILE A 17 -14.75 -2.58 2.92
N LEU A 18 -16.07 -2.50 2.74
CA LEU A 18 -16.67 -1.99 1.52
C LEU A 18 -16.37 -0.49 1.32
N LEU A 19 -16.45 0.31 2.38
CA LEU A 19 -16.05 1.72 2.34
C LEU A 19 -14.55 1.88 2.06
N ASP A 20 -13.73 1.01 2.63
CA ASP A 20 -12.29 1.00 2.38
C ASP A 20 -11.99 0.62 0.92
N ALA A 21 -12.68 -0.38 0.37
CA ALA A 21 -12.56 -0.79 -1.03
C ALA A 21 -12.93 0.36 -1.99
N LEU A 22 -14.03 1.07 -1.70
CA LEU A 22 -14.46 2.24 -2.49
C LEU A 22 -13.42 3.36 -2.45
N THR A 23 -12.98 3.74 -1.25
CA THR A 23 -11.97 4.81 -1.08
C THR A 23 -10.62 4.40 -1.64
N LEU A 24 -10.25 3.11 -1.58
CA LEU A 24 -9.05 2.56 -2.19
C LEU A 24 -9.11 2.66 -3.72
N TYR A 25 -10.22 2.29 -4.33
CA TYR A 25 -10.43 2.41 -5.77
C TYR A 25 -10.30 3.89 -6.22
N ILE A 26 -10.92 4.82 -5.50
CA ILE A 26 -10.80 6.26 -5.77
C ILE A 26 -9.33 6.69 -5.63
N ALA A 27 -8.64 6.24 -4.57
CA ALA A 27 -7.24 6.59 -4.33
C ALA A 27 -6.32 6.12 -5.47
N ILE A 28 -6.53 4.90 -5.98
CA ILE A 28 -5.73 4.32 -7.06
C ILE A 28 -5.95 5.07 -8.37
N THR A 29 -7.21 5.33 -8.73
CA THR A 29 -7.57 5.82 -10.07
C THR A 29 -7.64 7.34 -10.17
N ARG A 30 -8.08 8.01 -9.12
CA ARG A 30 -8.36 9.46 -9.10
C ARG A 30 -7.83 10.17 -7.86
N GLY A 31 -7.06 9.47 -7.00
CA GLY A 31 -6.47 10.07 -5.81
C GLY A 31 -5.68 11.31 -6.18
N PRO A 32 -5.91 12.44 -5.46
CA PRO A 32 -5.18 13.67 -5.69
C PRO A 32 -3.67 13.44 -5.57
N ILE A 33 -2.94 14.07 -6.46
CA ILE A 33 -1.48 14.14 -6.43
C ILE A 33 -1.06 15.58 -6.14
N PRO A 34 0.06 15.82 -5.45
CA PRO A 34 0.55 17.17 -5.25
C PRO A 34 0.98 17.79 -6.57
N ALA A 35 0.90 19.11 -6.66
CA ALA A 35 1.37 19.86 -7.83
C ALA A 35 2.87 19.76 -8.03
N TYR A 36 3.62 19.45 -6.97
CA TYR A 36 5.06 19.28 -6.97
C TYR A 36 5.46 18.06 -6.13
N VAL A 37 6.38 17.26 -6.64
CA VAL A 37 7.04 16.14 -5.95
C VAL A 37 8.53 16.28 -6.20
N GLU A 38 9.33 16.31 -5.15
CA GLU A 38 10.78 16.45 -5.30
C GLU A 38 11.42 15.25 -5.99
N LEU A 39 10.90 14.05 -5.70
CA LEU A 39 11.45 12.80 -6.18
C LEU A 39 10.36 11.89 -6.74
N GLY A 40 10.64 11.29 -7.88
CA GLY A 40 9.80 10.26 -8.51
C GLY A 40 8.58 10.80 -9.27
N ALA A 41 7.79 9.89 -9.82
CA ALA A 41 6.61 10.24 -10.61
C ALA A 41 5.49 10.79 -9.70
N PRO A 42 4.84 11.92 -10.08
CA PRO A 42 3.74 12.49 -9.29
C PRO A 42 2.62 11.49 -9.00
N THR A 43 2.29 10.62 -9.95
CA THR A 43 1.26 9.60 -9.80
C THR A 43 1.65 8.46 -8.84
N ALA A 44 2.94 8.17 -8.68
CA ALA A 44 3.44 7.25 -7.66
C ALA A 44 3.16 7.76 -6.24
N PHE A 45 2.99 9.08 -6.07
CA PHE A 45 2.60 9.68 -4.79
C PHE A 45 1.24 9.19 -4.26
N ARG A 46 0.40 8.61 -5.10
CA ARG A 46 -0.84 7.94 -4.65
C ARG A 46 -0.58 6.77 -3.70
N ASN A 47 0.65 6.26 -3.62
CA ASN A 47 1.07 5.35 -2.57
C ASN A 47 0.92 5.93 -1.15
N LEU A 48 0.87 7.26 -1.00
CA LEU A 48 0.51 7.94 0.25
C LEU A 48 -0.81 7.39 0.83
N TYR A 49 -1.80 7.09 -0.03
CA TYR A 49 -3.12 6.62 0.39
C TYR A 49 -3.17 5.12 0.71
N VAL A 50 -2.08 4.39 0.53
CA VAL A 50 -1.99 2.95 0.79
C VAL A 50 -0.90 2.64 1.80
N HIS A 51 0.35 2.98 1.49
CA HIS A 51 1.52 2.61 2.30
C HIS A 51 1.53 3.29 3.68
N VAL A 52 1.27 4.60 3.74
CA VAL A 52 1.38 5.36 5.01
C VAL A 52 0.35 4.86 6.04
N GLN A 53 -0.87 4.54 5.61
CA GLN A 53 -1.90 3.99 6.50
C GLN A 53 -1.49 2.63 7.06
N ILE A 54 -0.89 1.76 6.24
CA ILE A 54 -0.37 0.46 6.68
C ILE A 54 0.73 0.66 7.74
N GLY A 55 1.66 1.58 7.50
CA GLY A 55 2.74 1.89 8.44
C GLY A 55 2.22 2.41 9.78
N ILE A 56 1.27 3.36 9.76
CA ILE A 56 0.67 3.91 10.97
C ILE A 56 -0.14 2.83 11.71
N ALA A 57 -0.93 2.02 11.00
CA ALA A 57 -1.65 0.89 11.61
C ALA A 57 -0.70 -0.09 12.29
N THR A 58 0.46 -0.38 11.70
CA THR A 58 1.51 -1.22 12.31
C THR A 58 1.94 -0.68 13.67
N TYR A 59 2.27 0.61 13.75
CA TYR A 59 2.69 1.24 14.99
C TYR A 59 1.59 1.19 16.07
N ILE A 60 0.35 1.47 15.68
CA ILE A 60 -0.80 1.43 16.59
C ILE A 60 -1.05 0.01 17.11
N LEU A 61 -1.03 -1.00 16.22
CA LEU A 61 -1.22 -2.40 16.63
C LEU A 61 -0.17 -2.87 17.62
N PHE A 62 1.11 -2.56 17.39
CA PHE A 62 2.17 -2.90 18.33
C PHE A 62 2.10 -2.08 19.63
N THR A 63 1.66 -0.83 19.58
CA THR A 63 1.45 -0.02 20.79
C THR A 63 0.33 -0.61 21.67
N ILE A 64 -0.78 -1.02 21.08
CA ILE A 64 -1.86 -1.71 21.79
C ILE A 64 -1.35 -3.03 22.40
N ALA A 65 -0.57 -3.79 21.63
CA ALA A 65 0.04 -5.04 22.11
C ALA A 65 1.00 -4.80 23.28
N PHE A 66 1.82 -3.76 23.23
CA PHE A 66 2.73 -3.36 24.30
C PHE A 66 1.98 -3.04 25.60
N ILE A 67 0.92 -2.23 25.53
CA ILE A 67 0.10 -1.88 26.68
C ILE A 67 -0.51 -3.15 27.31
N ALA A 68 -1.04 -4.04 26.46
CA ALA A 68 -1.61 -5.31 26.92
C ALA A 68 -0.55 -6.26 27.50
N ALA A 69 0.67 -6.28 26.94
CA ALA A 69 1.77 -7.07 27.46
C ALA A 69 2.18 -6.61 28.89
N ILE A 70 2.27 -5.30 29.12
CA ILE A 70 2.46 -4.73 30.45
C ILE A 70 1.30 -5.14 31.37
N GLY A 71 0.05 -5.01 30.90
CA GLY A 71 -1.14 -5.44 31.66
C GLY A 71 -1.07 -6.90 32.10
N TYR A 72 -0.55 -7.80 31.25
CA TYR A 72 -0.29 -9.19 31.63
C TYR A 72 0.83 -9.32 32.67
N LEU A 73 1.95 -8.64 32.48
CA LEU A 73 3.08 -8.75 33.42
C LEU A 73 2.73 -8.29 34.82
N VAL A 74 1.85 -7.29 34.94
CA VAL A 74 1.36 -6.77 36.20
C VAL A 74 0.28 -7.67 36.81
N SER A 75 -0.77 -8.01 36.04
CA SER A 75 -1.96 -8.69 36.56
C SER A 75 -1.92 -10.21 36.47
N ARG A 76 -1.03 -10.78 35.66
CA ARG A 76 -0.94 -12.24 35.37
C ARG A 76 -2.21 -12.82 34.73
N ARG A 77 -3.16 -12.00 34.32
CA ARG A 77 -4.40 -12.44 33.66
C ARG A 77 -4.16 -12.83 32.22
N ARG A 78 -4.43 -14.09 31.85
CA ARG A 78 -4.27 -14.65 30.49
C ARG A 78 -5.05 -13.89 29.41
N VAL A 79 -6.08 -13.16 29.80
CA VAL A 79 -6.85 -12.29 28.89
C VAL A 79 -5.94 -11.27 28.20
N PHE A 80 -5.08 -10.58 28.97
CA PHE A 80 -4.16 -9.59 28.42
C PHE A 80 -3.07 -10.21 27.54
N GLU A 81 -2.59 -11.40 27.90
CA GLU A 81 -1.60 -12.13 27.11
C GLU A 81 -2.16 -12.52 25.72
N ARG A 82 -3.37 -13.11 25.69
CA ARG A 82 -4.03 -13.48 24.44
C ARG A 82 -4.38 -12.27 23.58
N PHE A 83 -4.77 -11.17 24.23
CA PHE A 83 -5.04 -9.91 23.55
C PHE A 83 -3.76 -9.34 22.94
N ALA A 84 -2.65 -9.25 23.70
CA ALA A 84 -1.36 -8.81 23.18
C ALA A 84 -0.90 -9.68 22.01
N HIS A 85 -1.02 -11.00 22.14
CA HIS A 85 -0.65 -11.94 21.08
C HIS A 85 -1.42 -11.70 19.77
N ALA A 86 -2.73 -11.49 19.85
CA ALA A 86 -3.55 -11.20 18.67
C ALA A 86 -3.10 -9.91 17.95
N PHE A 87 -2.80 -8.87 18.71
CA PHE A 87 -2.32 -7.60 18.16
C PHE A 87 -0.88 -7.67 17.64
N ILE A 88 -0.02 -8.53 18.23
CA ILE A 88 1.33 -8.80 17.69
C ILE A 88 1.23 -9.53 16.34
N VAL A 89 0.33 -10.52 16.19
CA VAL A 89 0.09 -11.22 14.91
C VAL A 89 -0.32 -10.21 13.85
N ALA A 90 -1.33 -9.39 14.13
CA ALA A 90 -1.79 -8.36 13.20
C ALA A 90 -0.68 -7.35 12.88
N GLY A 91 0.01 -6.85 13.91
CA GLY A 91 1.11 -5.89 13.77
C GLY A 91 2.26 -6.41 12.90
N LEU A 92 2.62 -7.70 13.03
CA LEU A 92 3.67 -8.30 12.21
C LEU A 92 3.25 -8.39 10.73
N LEU A 93 2.01 -8.82 10.45
CA LEU A 93 1.51 -8.87 9.07
C LEU A 93 1.48 -7.48 8.42
N TYR A 94 0.98 -6.49 9.14
CA TYR A 94 0.98 -5.10 8.67
C TYR A 94 2.39 -4.52 8.56
N GLY A 95 3.31 -4.88 9.45
CA GLY A 95 4.72 -4.48 9.40
C GLY A 95 5.43 -5.03 8.17
N ILE A 96 5.20 -6.30 7.82
CA ILE A 96 5.70 -6.91 6.57
C ILE A 96 5.11 -6.19 5.35
N ALA A 97 3.80 -5.91 5.37
CA ALA A 97 3.16 -5.17 4.29
C ALA A 97 3.72 -3.74 4.18
N ALA A 98 3.96 -3.04 5.30
CA ALA A 98 4.58 -1.72 5.32
C ALA A 98 5.99 -1.76 4.72
N TRP A 99 6.79 -2.76 5.06
CA TRP A 99 8.12 -2.93 4.49
C TRP A 99 8.07 -3.15 2.98
N ILE A 100 7.23 -4.07 2.48
CA ILE A 100 7.09 -4.36 1.05
C ILE A 100 6.60 -3.12 0.29
N THR A 101 5.49 -2.52 0.74
CA THR A 101 4.88 -1.39 0.03
C THR A 101 5.75 -0.14 0.07
N GLY A 102 6.50 0.05 1.15
CA GLY A 102 7.48 1.15 1.28
C GLY A 102 8.67 0.96 0.36
N SER A 103 9.21 -0.27 0.26
CA SER A 103 10.29 -0.58 -0.66
C SER A 103 9.90 -0.38 -2.12
N VAL A 104 8.68 -0.81 -2.51
CA VAL A 104 8.17 -0.57 -3.86
C VAL A 104 8.03 0.92 -4.15
N TRP A 105 7.49 1.70 -3.21
CA TRP A 105 7.38 3.14 -3.40
C TRP A 105 8.75 3.84 -3.44
N ALA A 106 9.70 3.39 -2.63
CA ALA A 106 11.09 3.89 -2.66
C ALA A 106 11.75 3.65 -4.03
N GLY A 107 11.57 2.46 -4.63
CA GLY A 107 12.06 2.16 -5.97
C GLY A 107 11.60 3.17 -7.01
N GLU A 108 10.35 3.57 -6.94
CA GLU A 108 9.74 4.51 -7.88
C GLU A 108 10.02 5.98 -7.58
N SER A 109 10.36 6.31 -6.33
CA SER A 109 10.66 7.69 -5.91
C SER A 109 12.16 7.97 -5.88
N TRP A 110 12.96 7.00 -5.48
CA TRP A 110 14.39 7.19 -5.20
C TRP A 110 15.29 6.39 -6.16
N GLY A 111 14.69 5.57 -7.05
CA GLY A 111 15.42 4.74 -8.01
C GLY A 111 15.97 3.43 -7.44
N GLY A 112 15.72 3.13 -6.16
CA GLY A 112 16.17 1.90 -5.51
C GLY A 112 15.13 1.33 -4.56
N TYR A 113 14.74 0.07 -4.76
CA TYR A 113 13.80 -0.62 -3.85
C TYR A 113 14.37 -0.78 -2.44
N TRP A 114 15.68 -0.82 -2.32
CA TRP A 114 16.41 -0.87 -1.06
C TRP A 114 17.65 0.03 -1.11
N THR A 115 17.69 1.04 -0.25
CA THR A 115 18.74 2.07 -0.24
C THR A 115 19.45 2.16 1.11
N TRP A 116 19.16 1.26 2.05
CA TRP A 116 19.61 1.34 3.44
C TRP A 116 19.16 2.61 4.16
N ASP A 117 18.11 3.24 3.64
CA ASP A 117 17.50 4.39 4.29
C ASP A 117 17.15 4.07 5.75
N PRO A 118 17.39 4.99 6.71
CA PRO A 118 17.15 4.75 8.12
C PRO A 118 15.72 4.30 8.44
N ARG A 119 14.70 4.81 7.72
CA ARG A 119 13.32 4.39 7.90
C ARG A 119 13.09 2.97 7.39
N GLN A 120 13.57 2.66 6.19
CA GLN A 120 13.45 1.31 5.62
C GLN A 120 14.12 0.28 6.53
N THR A 121 15.35 0.57 6.97
CA THR A 121 16.13 -0.30 7.85
C THR A 121 15.47 -0.47 9.21
N GLY A 122 14.94 0.61 9.79
CA GLY A 122 14.23 0.58 11.07
C GLY A 122 12.97 -0.28 11.02
N ILE A 123 12.18 -0.19 9.93
CA ILE A 123 10.99 -1.03 9.74
C ILE A 123 11.36 -2.51 9.54
N LEU A 124 12.38 -2.82 8.73
CA LEU A 124 12.87 -4.19 8.57
C LEU A 124 13.33 -4.78 9.91
N PHE A 125 14.14 -4.01 10.67
CA PHE A 125 14.62 -4.43 11.98
C PHE A 125 13.47 -4.68 12.94
N MET A 126 12.48 -3.81 12.99
CA MET A 126 11.25 -4.00 13.77
C MET A 126 10.53 -5.30 13.38
N VAL A 127 10.33 -5.56 12.10
CA VAL A 127 9.70 -6.80 11.59
C VAL A 127 10.47 -8.03 12.04
N LEU A 128 11.80 -8.03 11.91
CA LEU A 128 12.65 -9.15 12.33
C LEU A 128 12.59 -9.39 13.84
N VAL A 129 12.65 -8.34 14.65
CA VAL A 129 12.52 -8.43 16.10
C VAL A 129 11.17 -9.01 16.50
N TYR A 130 10.07 -8.57 15.90
CA TYR A 130 8.75 -9.15 16.18
C TYR A 130 8.57 -10.57 15.61
N ALA A 131 9.29 -10.94 14.54
CA ALA A 131 9.31 -12.34 14.08
C ALA A 131 9.96 -13.27 15.11
N VAL A 132 11.04 -12.83 15.78
CA VAL A 132 11.70 -13.58 16.87
C VAL A 132 10.73 -13.85 18.04
N TYR A 133 9.77 -12.98 18.31
CA TYR A 133 8.72 -13.24 19.29
C TYR A 133 8.01 -14.58 19.08
N PHE A 134 7.69 -14.93 17.83
CA PHE A 134 7.01 -16.20 17.50
C PHE A 134 7.93 -17.41 17.67
N VAL A 135 9.21 -17.26 17.32
CA VAL A 135 10.22 -18.30 17.55
C VAL A 135 10.36 -18.56 19.06
N LEU A 136 10.56 -17.50 19.83
CA LEU A 136 10.70 -17.58 21.27
C LEU A 136 9.48 -18.23 21.93
N ARG A 137 8.28 -17.78 21.57
CA ARG A 137 7.03 -18.31 22.10
C ARG A 137 6.85 -19.81 21.86
N ARG A 138 7.31 -20.32 20.71
CA ARG A 138 7.23 -21.75 20.35
C ARG A 138 8.37 -22.59 20.97
N SER A 139 9.50 -21.99 21.28
CA SER A 139 10.66 -22.68 21.84
C SER A 139 10.48 -23.06 23.30
N VAL A 140 9.67 -22.29 24.05
CA VAL A 140 9.40 -22.56 25.47
C VAL A 140 8.24 -23.52 25.59
N ARG A 141 8.50 -24.75 26.05
CA ARG A 141 7.50 -25.83 26.15
C ARG A 141 6.55 -25.67 27.35
N ASP A 142 7.02 -25.04 28.42
CA ASP A 142 6.22 -24.83 29.61
C ASP A 142 5.08 -23.84 29.34
N PRO A 143 3.80 -24.25 29.50
CA PRO A 143 2.64 -23.42 29.19
C PRO A 143 2.45 -22.22 30.12
N ASP A 144 3.09 -22.23 31.30
CA ASP A 144 3.02 -21.12 32.27
C ASP A 144 4.18 -20.15 32.09
N VAL A 145 5.33 -20.64 31.66
CA VAL A 145 6.56 -19.86 31.45
C VAL A 145 6.54 -19.17 30.08
N ALA A 146 6.08 -19.87 29.03
CA ALA A 146 6.10 -19.36 27.65
C ALA A 146 5.41 -17.98 27.50
N PRO A 147 4.19 -17.76 28.05
CA PRO A 147 3.56 -16.44 27.98
C PRO A 147 4.31 -15.35 28.72
N ARG A 148 4.91 -15.68 29.86
CA ARG A 148 5.67 -14.69 30.64
C ARG A 148 6.90 -14.21 29.88
N ILE A 149 7.70 -15.11 29.33
CA ILE A 149 8.90 -14.79 28.55
C ILE A 149 8.49 -14.03 27.29
N SER A 150 7.45 -14.50 26.60
CA SER A 150 6.97 -13.85 25.37
C SER A 150 6.49 -12.41 25.62
N MET A 151 5.83 -12.14 26.75
CA MET A 151 5.37 -10.79 27.05
C MET A 151 6.50 -9.87 27.54
N VAL A 152 7.48 -10.39 28.27
CA VAL A 152 8.72 -9.64 28.57
C VAL A 152 9.43 -9.26 27.29
N TYR A 153 9.59 -10.22 26.37
CA TYR A 153 10.18 -9.96 25.06
C TYR A 153 9.38 -8.93 24.25
N ALA A 154 8.05 -9.03 24.22
CA ALA A 154 7.20 -8.08 23.49
C ALA A 154 7.33 -6.64 24.03
N VAL A 155 7.48 -6.48 25.35
CA VAL A 155 7.75 -5.18 25.97
C VAL A 155 9.13 -4.63 25.55
N ALA A 156 10.17 -5.47 25.55
CA ALA A 156 11.50 -5.07 25.09
C ALA A 156 11.51 -4.75 23.59
N ALA A 157 10.83 -5.56 22.77
CA ALA A 157 10.71 -5.37 21.33
C ALA A 157 10.08 -4.01 20.96
N TYR A 158 9.24 -3.45 21.83
CA TYR A 158 8.55 -2.18 21.56
C TYR A 158 9.52 -1.00 21.35
N VAL A 159 10.74 -1.06 21.86
CA VAL A 159 11.76 -0.02 21.63
C VAL A 159 12.03 0.21 20.13
N THR A 160 11.81 -0.80 19.29
CA THR A 160 11.98 -0.69 17.84
C THR A 160 10.98 0.27 17.18
N ILE A 161 9.81 0.50 17.82
CA ILE A 161 8.78 1.41 17.31
C ILE A 161 9.27 2.87 17.33
N PRO A 162 9.56 3.49 18.50
CA PRO A 162 10.08 4.84 18.54
C PRO A 162 11.42 4.97 17.78
N LEU A 163 12.27 3.93 17.84
CA LEU A 163 13.54 3.94 17.12
C LEU A 163 13.33 4.08 15.61
N SER A 164 12.49 3.23 15.00
CA SER A 164 12.19 3.30 13.56
C SER A 164 11.58 4.65 13.16
N PHE A 165 10.86 5.32 14.06
CA PHE A 165 10.28 6.64 13.83
C PHE A 165 11.32 7.76 13.92
N ILE A 166 12.26 7.68 14.87
CA ILE A 166 13.24 8.74 15.17
C ILE A 166 14.43 8.70 14.21
N LEU A 167 14.84 7.51 13.74
CA LEU A 167 16.04 7.33 12.90
C LEU A 167 16.15 8.33 11.74
N PRO A 168 15.09 8.62 10.95
CA PRO A 168 15.15 9.56 9.84
C PRO A 168 15.40 11.03 10.25
N TYR A 169 15.25 11.37 11.53
CA TYR A 169 15.50 12.72 12.05
C TYR A 169 16.92 12.93 12.56
N ILE A 170 17.62 11.83 12.84
CA ILE A 170 18.99 11.88 13.40
C ILE A 170 20.04 11.33 12.43
N MET A 171 19.61 10.73 11.31
CA MET A 171 20.47 10.21 10.25
C MET A 171 19.99 10.74 8.90
N PRO A 172 20.91 10.94 7.92
CA PRO A 172 20.51 11.28 6.55
C PRO A 172 19.50 10.27 6.01
N SER A 173 18.37 10.74 5.52
CA SER A 173 17.27 9.90 5.05
C SER A 173 16.60 10.54 3.84
N LEU A 174 16.21 9.73 2.86
CA LEU A 174 15.38 10.13 1.74
C LEU A 174 13.89 10.15 2.10
N HIS A 175 13.55 9.57 3.27
CA HIS A 175 12.16 9.51 3.72
C HIS A 175 11.69 10.89 4.20
N PRO A 176 10.56 11.40 3.69
CA PRO A 176 10.07 12.73 4.07
C PRO A 176 9.81 12.83 5.58
N THR A 177 10.16 13.94 6.15
CA THR A 177 9.85 14.30 7.54
C THR A 177 8.38 14.65 7.71
N VAL A 178 7.91 14.78 8.96
CA VAL A 178 6.51 15.18 9.24
C VAL A 178 6.21 16.58 8.69
N SER A 179 7.18 17.51 8.72
CA SER A 179 7.02 18.87 8.18
C SER A 179 6.86 18.87 6.66
N GLU A 180 7.69 18.11 5.96
CA GLU A 180 7.59 17.92 4.50
C GLU A 180 6.29 17.22 4.12
N THR A 181 5.92 16.15 4.84
CA THR A 181 4.63 15.47 4.64
C THR A 181 3.45 16.43 4.82
N ARG A 182 3.49 17.36 5.79
CA ARG A 182 2.44 18.35 5.99
C ARG A 182 2.31 19.32 4.81
N ALA A 183 3.40 19.70 4.18
CA ALA A 183 3.37 20.55 3.00
C ALA A 183 2.64 19.87 1.83
N PHE A 184 2.78 18.54 1.68
CA PHE A 184 2.07 17.76 0.67
C PHE A 184 0.60 17.48 1.04
N VAL A 185 0.33 17.16 2.31
CA VAL A 185 -1.02 16.84 2.82
C VAL A 185 -1.89 18.11 2.92
N GLY A 186 -1.27 19.30 2.95
CA GLY A 186 -1.96 20.58 3.05
C GLY A 186 -2.80 21.01 1.82
N ALA A 187 -2.71 20.27 0.70
CA ALA A 187 -3.59 20.53 -0.45
C ALA A 187 -5.05 20.16 -0.10
N PRO A 188 -6.05 21.06 -0.34
CA PRO A 188 -7.44 20.86 0.13
C PRO A 188 -8.06 19.53 -0.27
N VAL A 189 -7.65 18.97 -1.41
CA VAL A 189 -8.21 17.72 -1.97
C VAL A 189 -7.59 16.48 -1.33
N VAL A 190 -6.34 16.55 -0.83
CA VAL A 190 -5.67 15.47 -0.09
C VAL A 190 -6.26 15.35 1.32
N ILE A 191 -6.71 16.47 1.91
CA ILE A 191 -7.21 16.58 3.29
C ILE A 191 -8.41 15.65 3.56
N ALA A 192 -9.26 15.36 2.58
CA ALA A 192 -10.43 14.52 2.80
C ALA A 192 -10.10 13.02 2.69
N LEU A 193 -9.45 12.59 1.64
CA LEU A 193 -9.24 11.17 1.34
C LEU A 193 -8.21 10.50 2.27
N PHE A 194 -7.13 11.21 2.61
CA PHE A 194 -6.05 10.68 3.44
C PHE A 194 -6.51 10.29 4.86
N PRO A 195 -7.15 11.19 5.66
CA PRO A 195 -7.59 10.84 7.00
C PRO A 195 -8.73 9.81 7.01
N ILE A 196 -9.63 9.83 6.01
CA ILE A 196 -10.69 8.82 5.89
C ILE A 196 -10.07 7.44 5.71
N ARG A 197 -9.14 7.29 4.75
CA ARG A 197 -8.45 6.03 4.54
C ARG A 197 -7.65 5.61 5.77
N MET A 198 -6.95 6.54 6.41
CA MET A 198 -6.19 6.26 7.63
C MET A 198 -7.09 5.71 8.74
N LEU A 199 -8.24 6.34 8.98
CA LEU A 199 -9.20 5.88 9.98
C LEU A 199 -9.75 4.49 9.64
N LEU A 200 -10.11 4.24 8.37
CA LEU A 200 -10.61 2.94 7.92
C LEU A 200 -9.57 1.84 8.11
N VAL A 201 -8.34 2.03 7.64
CA VAL A 201 -7.27 1.02 7.75
C VAL A 201 -6.93 0.70 9.19
N ILE A 202 -6.80 1.70 10.07
CA ILE A 202 -6.54 1.51 11.49
C ILE A 202 -7.71 0.75 12.15
N THR A 203 -8.94 1.18 11.91
CA THR A 203 -10.12 0.57 12.53
C THR A 203 -10.31 -0.87 12.07
N ILE A 204 -10.20 -1.15 10.76
CA ILE A 204 -10.30 -2.51 10.20
C ILE A 204 -9.21 -3.41 10.79
N SER A 205 -7.96 -2.95 10.83
CA SER A 205 -6.84 -3.74 11.37
C SER A 205 -7.03 -4.09 12.84
N ALA A 206 -7.47 -3.13 13.65
CA ALA A 206 -7.75 -3.33 15.07
C ALA A 206 -8.95 -4.26 15.31
N LEU A 207 -10.03 -4.13 14.53
CA LEU A 207 -11.20 -5.00 14.63
C LEU A 207 -10.88 -6.44 14.20
N LEU A 208 -10.05 -6.65 13.19
CA LEU A 208 -9.60 -7.98 12.81
C LEU A 208 -8.67 -8.59 13.88
N ALA A 209 -7.78 -7.81 14.49
CA ALA A 209 -6.98 -8.25 15.62
C ALA A 209 -7.86 -8.61 16.83
N LEU A 210 -8.91 -7.82 17.11
CA LEU A 210 -9.91 -8.13 18.13
C LEU A 210 -10.68 -9.42 17.82
N THR A 211 -11.03 -9.64 16.53
CA THR A 211 -11.70 -10.88 16.10
C THR A 211 -10.80 -12.10 16.32
N LEU A 212 -9.49 -11.97 16.01
CA LEU A 212 -8.48 -12.99 16.32
C LEU A 212 -8.38 -13.26 17.83
N TYR A 213 -8.35 -12.20 18.64
CA TYR A 213 -8.38 -12.34 20.10
C TYR A 213 -9.61 -13.10 20.59
N LEU A 214 -10.80 -12.78 20.10
CA LEU A 214 -12.04 -13.49 20.44
C LEU A 214 -11.93 -14.98 20.12
N ARG A 215 -11.32 -15.33 19.00
CA ARG A 215 -11.03 -16.72 18.63
C ARG A 215 -10.08 -17.40 19.62
N LEU A 216 -9.00 -16.71 20.02
CA LEU A 216 -8.01 -17.22 20.97
C LEU A 216 -8.58 -17.48 22.37
N ILE A 217 -9.64 -16.78 22.77
CA ILE A 217 -10.34 -17.03 24.05
C ILE A 217 -11.47 -18.05 23.94
N GLY A 218 -11.54 -18.80 22.81
CA GLY A 218 -12.51 -19.86 22.61
C GLY A 218 -13.88 -19.41 22.14
N ARG A 219 -14.00 -18.21 21.56
CA ARG A 219 -15.26 -17.76 20.96
C ARG A 219 -15.35 -18.28 19.51
N ASP A 220 -16.51 -18.79 19.17
CA ASP A 220 -16.78 -19.16 17.79
C ASP A 220 -16.87 -17.94 16.89
N ILE A 221 -16.04 -17.95 15.84
CA ILE A 221 -16.03 -16.95 14.79
C ILE A 221 -16.56 -17.65 13.52
N PRO A 222 -17.68 -17.19 12.96
CA PRO A 222 -18.24 -17.77 11.75
C PRO A 222 -17.28 -17.72 10.57
N ARG A 223 -17.34 -18.73 9.70
CA ARG A 223 -16.46 -18.86 8.53
C ARG A 223 -16.60 -17.69 7.55
N TYR A 224 -17.75 -17.06 7.50
CA TYR A 224 -17.99 -15.93 6.61
C TYR A 224 -17.20 -14.67 7.00
N VAL A 225 -16.43 -14.66 8.11
CA VAL A 225 -15.48 -13.59 8.43
C VAL A 225 -14.48 -13.33 7.30
N ILE A 226 -14.24 -14.33 6.43
CA ILE A 226 -13.33 -14.22 5.28
C ILE A 226 -13.99 -13.47 4.11
N LEU A 227 -15.32 -13.48 3.98
CA LEU A 227 -15.99 -12.94 2.80
C LEU A 227 -15.71 -11.44 2.56
N PRO A 228 -15.84 -10.53 3.55
CA PRO A 228 -15.52 -9.13 3.32
C PRO A 228 -14.05 -8.90 2.90
N PRO A 229 -13.02 -9.48 3.55
CA PRO A 229 -11.65 -9.42 3.07
C PRO A 229 -11.45 -9.98 1.66
N LEU A 230 -12.12 -11.07 1.31
CA LEU A 230 -12.07 -11.62 -0.05
C LEU A 230 -12.65 -10.64 -1.08
N ILE A 231 -13.76 -9.96 -0.74
CA ILE A 231 -14.34 -8.91 -1.58
C ILE A 231 -13.33 -7.77 -1.78
N LEU A 232 -12.63 -7.36 -0.72
CA LEU A 232 -11.61 -6.32 -0.83
C LEU A 232 -10.48 -6.73 -1.79
N VAL A 233 -10.01 -7.98 -1.71
CA VAL A 233 -9.00 -8.51 -2.65
C VAL A 233 -9.54 -8.49 -4.07
N LEU A 234 -10.76 -8.97 -4.29
CA LEU A 234 -11.37 -8.98 -5.62
C LEU A 234 -11.52 -7.55 -6.19
N VAL A 235 -12.01 -6.61 -5.37
CA VAL A 235 -12.13 -5.19 -5.78
C VAL A 235 -10.76 -4.58 -6.06
N SER A 236 -9.73 -4.91 -5.28
CA SER A 236 -8.36 -4.43 -5.52
C SER A 236 -7.73 -5.03 -6.78
N LEU A 237 -8.14 -6.26 -7.16
CA LEU A 237 -7.71 -6.92 -8.39
C LEU A 237 -8.40 -6.36 -9.64
N ILE A 238 -9.60 -5.77 -9.54
CA ILE A 238 -10.34 -5.26 -10.71
C ILE A 238 -9.51 -4.24 -11.51
N PRO A 239 -8.91 -3.19 -10.92
CA PRO A 239 -8.07 -2.26 -11.68
C PRO A 239 -6.88 -2.95 -12.32
N LEU A 240 -6.19 -3.84 -11.59
CA LEU A 240 -5.05 -4.61 -12.10
C LEU A 240 -5.47 -5.55 -13.24
N ALA A 241 -6.58 -6.26 -13.08
CA ALA A 241 -7.11 -7.16 -14.11
C ALA A 241 -7.58 -6.37 -15.34
N SER A 242 -8.24 -5.24 -15.15
CA SER A 242 -8.68 -4.37 -16.26
C SER A 242 -7.48 -3.86 -17.04
N ILE A 243 -6.43 -3.43 -16.36
CA ILE A 243 -5.17 -3.01 -16.97
C ILE A 243 -4.50 -4.18 -17.71
N ALA A 244 -4.36 -5.35 -17.05
CA ALA A 244 -3.77 -6.54 -17.65
C ALA A 244 -4.55 -7.01 -18.89
N ILE A 245 -5.89 -7.02 -18.84
CA ILE A 245 -6.75 -7.37 -19.95
C ILE A 245 -6.60 -6.35 -21.09
N ALA A 246 -6.60 -5.07 -20.80
CA ALA A 246 -6.37 -4.02 -21.78
C ALA A 246 -5.00 -4.20 -22.46
N MET A 247 -3.97 -4.55 -21.66
CA MET A 247 -2.61 -4.78 -22.16
C MET A 247 -2.45 -6.08 -22.97
N THR A 248 -3.30 -7.10 -22.76
CA THR A 248 -3.16 -8.41 -23.42
C THR A 248 -4.11 -8.64 -24.60
N LYS A 249 -5.27 -8.00 -24.61
CA LYS A 249 -6.34 -8.25 -25.60
C LYS A 249 -6.41 -7.25 -26.73
N GLN A 250 -5.69 -6.13 -26.69
CA GLN A 250 -5.76 -5.14 -27.76
C GLN A 250 -4.90 -5.54 -28.96
N THR A 251 -5.52 -6.02 -29.99
CA THR A 251 -4.97 -5.98 -31.33
C THR A 251 -5.07 -4.55 -31.85
N VAL A 252 -4.05 -3.75 -31.58
CA VAL A 252 -3.91 -2.44 -32.25
C VAL A 252 -3.59 -2.73 -33.72
N ASN A 253 -4.56 -2.55 -34.60
CA ASN A 253 -4.34 -2.65 -36.03
C ASN A 253 -3.60 -1.39 -36.50
N LEU A 254 -2.32 -1.52 -36.81
CA LEU A 254 -1.50 -0.46 -37.36
C LEU A 254 -1.79 -0.30 -38.88
N VAL A 255 -3.05 -0.07 -39.22
CA VAL A 255 -3.45 0.27 -40.59
C VAL A 255 -3.35 1.79 -40.72
N GLU A 256 -2.66 2.24 -41.77
CA GLU A 256 -2.47 3.67 -42.05
C GLU A 256 -3.82 4.41 -42.03
N GLY A 257 -3.88 5.53 -41.31
CA GLY A 257 -5.10 6.33 -41.16
C GLY A 257 -6.13 5.79 -40.14
N ALA A 258 -5.97 4.58 -39.59
CA ALA A 258 -6.91 4.01 -38.62
C ALA A 258 -6.86 4.74 -37.29
N SER A 259 -8.04 4.98 -36.71
CA SER A 259 -8.15 5.45 -35.29
C SER A 259 -7.90 4.30 -34.35
N VAL A 260 -7.11 4.54 -33.31
CA VAL A 260 -6.75 3.55 -32.28
C VAL A 260 -7.04 4.11 -30.91
N GLU A 261 -7.52 3.22 -30.02
CA GLU A 261 -7.61 3.47 -28.58
C GLU A 261 -7.10 2.24 -27.86
N PHE A 262 -6.11 2.40 -26.98
CA PHE A 262 -5.55 1.29 -26.21
C PHE A 262 -4.96 1.75 -24.89
N THR A 263 -4.82 0.82 -23.96
CA THR A 263 -4.19 1.02 -22.67
C THR A 263 -2.85 0.27 -22.62
N GLY A 264 -1.83 0.92 -22.08
CA GLY A 264 -0.50 0.33 -21.95
C GLY A 264 0.33 1.00 -20.86
N VAL A 265 1.54 0.47 -20.66
CA VAL A 265 2.54 1.05 -19.74
C VAL A 265 3.58 1.79 -20.57
N VAL A 266 3.88 3.01 -20.16
CA VAL A 266 5.00 3.79 -20.73
C VAL A 266 6.31 3.17 -20.26
N VAL A 267 7.08 2.59 -21.19
CA VAL A 267 8.36 1.92 -20.89
C VAL A 267 9.57 2.75 -21.27
N ASP A 268 9.41 3.70 -22.18
CA ASP A 268 10.38 4.75 -22.50
C ASP A 268 9.64 6.04 -22.85
N ALA A 269 10.25 7.18 -22.56
CA ALA A 269 9.68 8.48 -22.85
C ALA A 269 10.80 9.49 -23.14
N LYS A 270 10.66 10.23 -24.25
CA LYS A 270 11.61 11.27 -24.66
C LYS A 270 10.87 12.55 -24.96
N LEU A 271 11.37 13.66 -24.47
CA LEU A 271 10.94 15.00 -24.85
C LEU A 271 11.66 15.41 -26.14
N LEU A 272 10.91 15.66 -27.20
CA LEU A 272 11.46 16.06 -28.49
C LEU A 272 11.53 17.57 -28.63
N SER A 273 10.50 18.29 -28.14
CA SER A 273 10.47 19.76 -28.18
C SER A 273 9.55 20.31 -27.10
N GLU A 274 9.83 21.55 -26.70
CA GLU A 274 9.00 22.36 -25.82
C GLU A 274 8.94 23.79 -26.38
N THR A 275 7.76 24.27 -26.67
CA THR A 275 7.57 25.62 -27.21
C THR A 275 6.25 26.21 -26.71
N GLY A 276 6.33 27.29 -25.93
CA GLY A 276 5.16 28.02 -25.48
C GLY A 276 4.15 27.19 -24.64
N GLY A 277 4.65 26.23 -23.84
CA GLY A 277 3.80 25.36 -23.01
C GLY A 277 3.23 24.14 -23.77
N VAL A 278 3.52 24.01 -25.05
CA VAL A 278 3.21 22.82 -25.85
C VAL A 278 4.42 21.93 -25.91
N TYR A 279 4.23 20.66 -25.56
CA TYR A 279 5.27 19.65 -25.47
C TYR A 279 5.08 18.59 -26.55
N THR A 280 6.17 18.15 -27.17
CA THR A 280 6.15 16.99 -28.07
C THR A 280 6.93 15.86 -27.44
N PHE A 281 6.23 14.75 -27.17
CA PHE A 281 6.79 13.53 -26.61
C PHE A 281 6.88 12.43 -27.66
N SER A 282 7.94 11.62 -27.56
CA SER A 282 8.01 10.28 -28.17
C SER A 282 7.96 9.26 -27.03
N LEU A 283 6.98 8.36 -27.07
CA LEU A 283 6.73 7.39 -26.02
C LEU A 283 6.77 5.98 -26.60
N ASP A 284 7.43 5.08 -25.91
CA ASP A 284 7.29 3.65 -26.12
C ASP A 284 6.26 3.10 -25.13
N VAL A 285 5.11 2.67 -25.62
CA VAL A 285 4.00 2.17 -24.81
C VAL A 285 3.83 0.68 -25.04
N ARG A 286 4.04 -0.11 -23.98
CA ARG A 286 3.85 -1.57 -24.05
C ARG A 286 2.40 -1.94 -23.78
N SER A 287 1.79 -2.65 -24.75
CA SER A 287 0.43 -3.17 -24.66
C SER A 287 0.33 -4.50 -25.43
N GLY A 288 -0.36 -5.50 -24.88
CA GLY A 288 -0.54 -6.80 -25.52
C GLY A 288 0.78 -7.54 -25.86
N GLY A 289 1.84 -7.36 -25.08
CA GLY A 289 3.15 -7.93 -25.35
C GLY A 289 3.93 -7.25 -26.48
N ARG A 290 3.39 -6.20 -27.07
CA ARG A 290 4.01 -5.38 -28.11
C ARG A 290 4.33 -3.99 -27.58
N THR A 291 5.36 -3.36 -28.15
CA THR A 291 5.68 -1.95 -27.89
C THR A 291 5.27 -1.12 -29.09
N PHE A 292 4.53 -0.06 -28.83
CA PHE A 292 4.02 0.89 -29.82
C PHE A 292 4.73 2.22 -29.66
N ASN A 293 5.25 2.75 -30.77
CA ASN A 293 5.80 4.11 -30.81
C ASN A 293 4.66 5.11 -30.91
N VAL A 294 4.55 6.00 -29.94
CA VAL A 294 3.51 7.01 -29.83
C VAL A 294 4.15 8.38 -29.86
N ARG A 295 3.67 9.27 -30.71
CA ARG A 295 4.01 10.70 -30.67
C ARG A 295 2.81 11.47 -30.14
N TYR A 296 3.05 12.34 -29.19
CA TYR A 296 2.02 13.22 -28.65
C TYR A 296 2.52 14.65 -28.65
N THR A 297 1.69 15.57 -29.12
CA THR A 297 1.95 17.01 -29.08
C THR A 297 0.76 17.72 -28.45
N GLY A 298 1.00 18.42 -27.35
CA GLY A 298 -0.04 19.11 -26.58
C GLY A 298 0.42 19.56 -25.20
N GLU A 299 -0.53 19.89 -24.34
CA GLU A 299 -0.26 20.13 -22.92
C GLU A 299 0.25 18.85 -22.25
N PRO A 300 1.15 18.94 -21.25
CA PRO A 300 1.71 17.77 -20.63
C PRO A 300 0.62 17.01 -19.84
N PRO A 301 0.48 15.68 -20.05
CA PRO A 301 -0.51 14.87 -19.34
C PRO A 301 -0.28 14.81 -17.83
N ILE A 302 0.95 15.10 -17.36
CA ILE A 302 1.35 15.18 -15.95
C ILE A 302 2.28 16.36 -15.76
N ASN A 303 2.08 17.13 -14.69
CA ASN A 303 3.02 18.14 -14.22
C ASN A 303 3.62 17.71 -12.86
N PRO A 304 4.91 17.96 -12.61
CA PRO A 304 5.92 18.47 -13.53
C PRO A 304 6.25 17.45 -14.65
N VAL A 305 6.69 17.94 -15.82
CA VAL A 305 7.04 17.09 -16.97
C VAL A 305 8.24 16.21 -16.68
N LYS A 306 9.21 16.75 -15.93
CA LYS A 306 10.45 16.09 -15.56
C LYS A 306 10.57 15.97 -14.05
N VAL A 307 11.11 14.86 -13.59
CA VAL A 307 11.35 14.54 -12.18
C VAL A 307 12.75 13.96 -12.02
N ILE A 308 13.29 14.03 -10.80
CA ILE A 308 14.57 13.40 -10.49
C ILE A 308 14.32 12.03 -9.88
N VAL A 309 14.91 10.99 -10.46
CA VAL A 309 14.91 9.62 -9.94
C VAL A 309 16.35 9.12 -9.94
N ASP A 310 16.86 8.71 -8.79
CA ASP A 310 18.24 8.25 -8.61
C ASP A 310 19.28 9.23 -9.19
N GLY A 311 19.08 10.52 -8.91
CA GLY A 311 19.95 11.59 -9.39
C GLY A 311 19.90 11.84 -10.91
N ARG A 312 18.99 11.19 -11.63
CA ARG A 312 18.79 11.36 -13.08
C ARG A 312 17.48 12.04 -13.37
N GLU A 313 17.49 12.95 -14.32
CA GLU A 313 16.28 13.58 -14.83
C GLU A 313 15.55 12.57 -15.76
N VAL A 314 14.30 12.28 -15.43
CA VAL A 314 13.42 11.40 -16.20
C VAL A 314 12.08 12.09 -16.45
N LEU A 315 11.36 11.67 -17.49
CA LEU A 315 10.01 12.17 -17.73
C LEU A 315 9.02 11.53 -16.76
N SER A 316 8.13 12.33 -16.19
CA SER A 316 7.13 11.91 -15.22
C SER A 316 6.11 10.90 -15.76
N LEU A 317 5.99 10.77 -17.09
CA LEU A 317 5.16 9.78 -17.77
C LEU A 317 5.70 8.35 -17.66
N LEU A 318 6.98 8.16 -17.41
CA LEU A 318 7.60 6.84 -17.32
C LEU A 318 6.92 5.98 -16.26
N SER A 319 6.75 4.68 -16.54
CA SER A 319 6.12 3.67 -15.65
C SER A 319 4.64 3.94 -15.32
N ASN A 320 4.01 4.93 -15.95
CA ASN A 320 2.58 5.13 -15.81
C ASN A 320 1.78 4.22 -16.76
N ILE A 321 0.61 3.86 -16.28
CA ILE A 321 -0.42 3.19 -17.04
C ILE A 321 -1.27 4.28 -17.69
N VAL A 322 -1.33 4.27 -19.01
CA VAL A 322 -1.97 5.32 -19.79
C VAL A 322 -2.96 4.73 -20.80
N THR A 323 -4.03 5.46 -21.09
CA THR A 323 -4.90 5.21 -22.23
C THR A 323 -4.54 6.20 -23.33
N ILE A 324 -4.20 5.68 -24.49
CA ILE A 324 -3.82 6.44 -25.68
C ILE A 324 -4.99 6.43 -26.65
N LYS A 325 -5.38 7.62 -27.15
CA LYS A 325 -6.26 7.76 -28.31
C LYS A 325 -5.50 8.50 -29.39
N GLY A 326 -5.56 7.99 -30.63
CA GLY A 326 -4.80 8.60 -31.72
C GLY A 326 -5.12 7.97 -33.06
N ARG A 327 -4.24 8.25 -34.01
CA ARG A 327 -4.34 7.75 -35.37
C ARG A 327 -3.00 7.20 -35.84
N VAL A 328 -3.02 6.13 -36.61
CA VAL A 328 -1.80 5.56 -37.21
C VAL A 328 -1.35 6.44 -38.35
N SER A 329 -0.10 6.87 -38.33
CA SER A 329 0.52 7.70 -39.39
C SER A 329 2.01 7.37 -39.51
N GLY A 330 2.44 6.96 -40.71
CA GLY A 330 3.85 6.66 -40.98
C GLY A 330 4.45 5.56 -40.10
N GLY A 331 3.65 4.57 -39.69
CA GLY A 331 4.09 3.46 -38.87
C GLY A 331 4.20 3.78 -37.35
N LEU A 332 3.85 4.99 -36.92
CA LEU A 332 3.74 5.40 -35.53
C LEU A 332 2.30 5.80 -35.18
N ILE A 333 1.99 5.94 -33.90
CA ILE A 333 0.68 6.41 -33.45
C ILE A 333 0.80 7.88 -33.09
N GLU A 334 0.09 8.74 -33.82
CA GLU A 334 -0.07 10.13 -33.46
C GLU A 334 -1.22 10.25 -32.46
N ALA A 335 -0.87 10.45 -31.17
CA ALA A 335 -1.85 10.53 -30.11
C ALA A 335 -2.54 11.91 -30.11
N SER A 336 -3.86 11.91 -30.07
CA SER A 336 -4.69 13.08 -29.83
C SER A 336 -4.93 13.33 -28.35
N SER A 337 -4.89 12.28 -27.52
CA SER A 337 -4.95 12.39 -26.05
C SER A 337 -4.19 11.26 -25.36
N ILE A 338 -3.67 11.57 -24.17
CA ILE A 338 -3.06 10.64 -23.22
C ILE A 338 -3.75 10.82 -21.89
N ASP A 339 -4.52 9.82 -21.47
CA ASP A 339 -5.17 9.78 -20.16
C ASP A 339 -4.33 8.94 -19.21
N VAL A 340 -3.78 9.57 -18.18
CA VAL A 340 -2.96 8.87 -17.18
C VAL A 340 -3.87 8.26 -16.11
N ILE A 341 -3.93 6.92 -16.07
CA ILE A 341 -4.75 6.17 -15.11
C ILE A 341 -4.10 6.17 -13.74
N THR A 342 -2.89 5.61 -13.65
CA THR A 342 -2.15 5.50 -12.37
C THR A 342 -0.71 5.04 -12.62
N HIS A 343 0.14 5.16 -11.60
CA HIS A 343 1.44 4.51 -11.57
C HIS A 343 1.28 3.04 -11.15
N TRP A 344 2.02 2.10 -11.75
CA TRP A 344 1.87 0.66 -11.52
C TRP A 344 2.07 0.23 -10.06
N SER A 345 2.92 0.94 -9.31
CA SER A 345 3.21 0.61 -7.90
C SER A 345 1.99 0.76 -6.99
N VAL A 346 1.06 1.66 -7.33
CA VAL A 346 -0.10 1.96 -6.47
C VAL A 346 -1.08 0.77 -6.40
N PRO A 347 -1.57 0.21 -7.53
CA PRO A 347 -2.42 -0.98 -7.49
C PRO A 347 -1.68 -2.21 -6.94
N PHE A 348 -0.37 -2.34 -7.16
CA PHE A 348 0.42 -3.40 -6.54
C PHE A 348 0.40 -3.29 -5.01
N ASN A 349 0.67 -2.12 -4.45
CA ASN A 349 0.64 -1.89 -3.02
C ASN A 349 -0.77 -2.07 -2.42
N ALA A 350 -1.82 -1.70 -3.16
CA ALA A 350 -3.20 -1.97 -2.78
C ALA A 350 -3.49 -3.48 -2.68
N LEU A 351 -2.96 -4.28 -3.60
CA LEU A 351 -3.07 -5.74 -3.54
C LEU A 351 -2.34 -6.32 -2.32
N VAL A 352 -1.12 -5.86 -2.02
CA VAL A 352 -0.38 -6.29 -0.82
C VAL A 352 -1.19 -5.99 0.45
N TYR A 353 -1.80 -4.82 0.53
CA TYR A 353 -2.69 -4.45 1.63
C TYR A 353 -3.90 -5.39 1.74
N ALA A 354 -4.60 -5.62 0.64
CA ALA A 354 -5.79 -6.47 0.62
C ALA A 354 -5.46 -7.93 1.01
N LEU A 355 -4.33 -8.47 0.54
CA LEU A 355 -3.84 -9.80 0.91
C LEU A 355 -3.45 -9.87 2.40
N THR A 356 -2.94 -8.79 2.98
CA THR A 356 -2.65 -8.72 4.42
C THR A 356 -3.92 -8.88 5.26
N ILE A 357 -4.99 -8.17 4.89
CA ILE A 357 -6.30 -8.29 5.54
C ILE A 357 -6.86 -9.70 5.38
N LEU A 358 -6.81 -10.27 4.18
CA LEU A 358 -7.29 -11.62 3.91
C LEU A 358 -6.50 -12.67 4.72
N THR A 359 -5.18 -12.52 4.82
CA THR A 359 -4.32 -13.42 5.59
C THR A 359 -4.68 -13.38 7.07
N LEU A 360 -4.90 -12.20 7.65
CA LEU A 360 -5.31 -12.06 9.05
C LEU A 360 -6.68 -12.70 9.31
N ALA A 361 -7.64 -12.50 8.42
CA ALA A 361 -8.95 -13.14 8.49
C ALA A 361 -8.87 -14.67 8.35
N TYR A 362 -8.01 -15.17 7.43
CA TYR A 362 -7.77 -16.59 7.24
C TYR A 362 -7.15 -17.24 8.47
N ILE A 363 -6.13 -16.63 9.08
CA ILE A 363 -5.53 -17.10 10.33
C ILE A 363 -6.61 -17.19 11.41
N THR A 364 -7.43 -16.15 11.55
CA THR A 364 -8.53 -16.10 12.53
C THR A 364 -9.53 -17.25 12.31
N TRP A 365 -9.86 -17.55 11.07
CA TRP A 365 -10.77 -18.65 10.77
C TRP A 365 -10.15 -20.02 11.01
N ARG A 366 -8.89 -20.24 10.65
CA ARG A 366 -8.20 -21.55 10.74
C ARG A 366 -7.86 -21.97 12.16
N LEU A 367 -7.64 -21.02 13.07
CA LEU A 367 -7.38 -21.34 14.46
C LEU A 367 -8.57 -22.07 15.06
N LYS A 368 -8.33 -23.25 15.62
CA LYS A 368 -9.32 -23.96 16.44
C LYS A 368 -9.49 -23.20 17.77
N PRO A 369 -10.72 -23.15 18.30
CA PRO A 369 -10.96 -22.51 19.59
C PRO A 369 -10.24 -23.24 20.72
#